data_9de824f345277012453d3e24261b52ac
#
_entry.id   9de824f345277012453d3e24261b52ac
#
_cell.length_a   1.000
_cell.length_b   1.000
_cell.length_c   1.000
_cell.angle_alpha   90.00
_cell.angle_beta   90.00
_cell.angle_gamma   90.00
#
_symmetry.space_group_name_H-M   'P 1'
#
loop_
_entity.id
_entity.type
_entity.pdbx_description
1 polymer ?
#
loop_
_entity_poly.entity_id
_entity_poly.type
_entity_poly.pdbx_seq_one_letter_code
_entity_poly.pdbx_strand_id
1 'polypeptide(L)'
;VTTPASTAGGGADPYGQSGFGIRFDWGLQGATTIAQGADAIVVVDVLSFTTTLSVAVDAGIQVFPFRFRDASAAAFAATRGAVLAVGRREAGPTGVSLSPVSVRRATEPGGPLTATSKLVLPSPNGAAICRALAESGATVVGASLRNATACAEWIVKAVRGPIAVVASGERWPGDTLRPAVEDLWGAGIVIDALAALGAGPVSPEAASARAAFRALGRSPAMALAACASGRELADAGYGEEIAVAAEIDVSRKVPVLAGEAFRVG
;
A
#
# COMPACT_ATOMS: atom_id res chain seq x y z
N VAL A 1 43.61 -8.92 -26.84
CA VAL A 1 42.20 -9.33 -26.83
C VAL A 1 41.41 -8.11 -26.51
N THR A 2 40.90 -7.41 -27.49
CA THR A 2 40.05 -6.21 -27.41
C THR A 2 38.64 -6.65 -27.10
N THR A 3 38.09 -6.21 -25.94
CA THR A 3 36.70 -6.39 -25.54
C THR A 3 35.83 -5.48 -26.45
N PRO A 4 34.80 -6.00 -27.12
CA PRO A 4 33.92 -5.16 -27.89
C PRO A 4 33.11 -4.24 -26.98
N ALA A 5 33.09 -2.96 -27.33
CA ALA A 5 32.23 -1.98 -26.68
C ALA A 5 30.76 -2.36 -26.92
N SER A 6 30.01 -2.55 -25.83
CA SER A 6 28.57 -2.73 -25.85
C SER A 6 27.93 -1.45 -26.35
N THR A 7 27.44 -1.44 -27.58
CA THR A 7 26.52 -0.42 -28.09
C THR A 7 25.17 -0.66 -27.41
N ALA A 8 24.92 0.06 -26.32
CA ALA A 8 23.59 0.14 -25.73
C ALA A 8 22.65 0.83 -26.73
N GLY A 9 22.01 0.05 -27.57
CA GLY A 9 20.79 0.48 -28.27
C GLY A 9 19.73 0.77 -27.22
N GLY A 10 19.23 2.01 -27.17
CA GLY A 10 18.19 2.44 -26.24
C GLY A 10 16.81 1.83 -26.57
N GLY A 11 16.69 0.50 -26.46
CA GLY A 11 15.40 -0.18 -26.40
C GLY A 11 14.79 0.08 -25.02
N ALA A 12 13.51 0.43 -24.98
CA ALA A 12 12.77 0.58 -23.73
C ALA A 12 12.91 -0.72 -22.92
N ASP A 13 13.22 -0.60 -21.62
CA ASP A 13 13.29 -1.74 -20.72
C ASP A 13 11.93 -2.46 -20.70
N PRO A 14 11.84 -3.74 -21.12
CA PRO A 14 10.58 -4.47 -21.17
C PRO A 14 9.94 -4.63 -19.78
N TYR A 15 10.75 -4.68 -18.70
CA TYR A 15 10.27 -4.78 -17.33
C TYR A 15 9.58 -3.50 -16.84
N GLY A 16 9.90 -2.34 -17.44
CA GLY A 16 9.26 -1.06 -17.11
C GLY A 16 7.82 -0.93 -17.61
N GLN A 17 7.34 -1.87 -18.46
CA GLN A 17 5.99 -1.88 -19.03
C GLN A 17 5.61 -0.54 -19.67
N SER A 18 6.57 0.14 -20.32
CA SER A 18 6.45 1.54 -20.76
C SER A 18 5.38 1.78 -21.84
N GLY A 19 4.91 0.73 -22.52
CA GLY A 19 3.81 0.80 -23.52
C GLY A 19 2.40 0.82 -22.92
N PHE A 20 2.26 0.72 -21.57
CA PHE A 20 0.97 0.58 -20.92
C PHE A 20 0.65 1.76 -19.99
N GLY A 21 -0.64 2.12 -19.95
CA GLY A 21 -1.18 3.15 -19.06
C GLY A 21 -1.38 2.66 -17.64
N ILE A 22 -1.66 1.36 -17.46
CA ILE A 22 -1.79 0.74 -16.13
C ILE A 22 -0.79 -0.42 -16.05
N ARG A 23 0.19 -0.30 -15.13
CA ARG A 23 1.29 -1.22 -14.91
C ARG A 23 1.17 -1.89 -13.56
N PHE A 24 1.73 -3.09 -13.42
CA PHE A 24 1.70 -3.82 -12.15
C PHE A 24 3.02 -4.56 -11.91
N ASP A 25 3.52 -4.50 -10.67
CA ASP A 25 4.64 -5.34 -10.22
C ASP A 25 4.65 -5.48 -8.68
N TRP A 26 5.63 -6.21 -8.17
CA TRP A 26 5.77 -6.60 -6.78
C TRP A 26 6.95 -5.95 -6.08
N GLY A 27 6.73 -5.59 -4.81
CA GLY A 27 7.79 -5.19 -3.89
C GLY A 27 8.56 -3.95 -4.34
N LEU A 28 9.65 -3.65 -3.64
CA LEU A 28 10.41 -2.44 -3.91
C LEU A 28 11.12 -2.47 -5.27
N GLN A 29 11.66 -3.61 -5.68
CA GLN A 29 12.37 -3.72 -6.96
C GLN A 29 11.41 -3.51 -8.14
N GLY A 30 10.26 -4.20 -8.15
CA GLY A 30 9.23 -3.99 -9.17
C GLY A 30 8.71 -2.56 -9.15
N ALA A 31 8.43 -2.02 -7.94
CA ALA A 31 7.98 -0.64 -7.77
C ALA A 31 8.90 0.38 -8.44
N THR A 32 10.22 0.30 -8.21
CA THR A 32 11.19 1.21 -8.81
C THR A 32 11.29 1.06 -10.33
N THR A 33 11.07 -0.15 -10.84
CA THR A 33 11.11 -0.45 -12.27
C THR A 33 9.90 0.14 -13.00
N ILE A 34 8.67 -0.16 -12.54
CA ILE A 34 7.45 0.30 -13.23
C ILE A 34 7.08 1.75 -12.94
N ALA A 35 7.67 2.37 -11.91
CA ALA A 35 7.47 3.78 -11.57
C ALA A 35 8.14 4.74 -12.55
N GLN A 36 9.09 4.26 -13.36
CA GLN A 36 9.77 5.11 -14.34
C GLN A 36 8.80 5.71 -15.35
N GLY A 37 8.71 7.06 -15.35
CA GLY A 37 7.78 7.79 -16.20
C GLY A 37 6.30 7.60 -15.86
N ALA A 38 5.97 7.09 -14.68
CA ALA A 38 4.61 7.07 -14.17
C ALA A 38 4.25 8.42 -13.53
N ASP A 39 3.02 8.87 -13.71
CA ASP A 39 2.48 10.07 -13.07
C ASP A 39 1.93 9.76 -11.67
N ALA A 40 1.43 8.53 -11.46
CA ALA A 40 0.96 8.06 -10.17
C ALA A 40 1.50 6.66 -9.84
N ILE A 41 1.73 6.41 -8.56
CA ILE A 41 2.13 5.12 -8.00
C ILE A 41 1.14 4.76 -6.90
N VAL A 42 0.47 3.62 -7.04
CA VAL A 42 -0.46 3.10 -6.04
C VAL A 42 0.22 1.96 -5.30
N VAL A 43 0.44 2.13 -4.01
CA VAL A 43 1.02 1.09 -3.15
C VAL A 43 -0.10 0.36 -2.42
N VAL A 44 -0.08 -0.97 -2.48
CA VAL A 44 -1.05 -1.87 -1.87
C VAL A 44 -0.35 -2.84 -0.92
N ASP A 45 -0.74 -2.81 0.35
CA ASP A 45 -0.27 -3.66 1.45
C ASP A 45 -1.50 -3.92 2.35
N VAL A 46 -2.26 -4.96 2.00
CA VAL A 46 -3.61 -5.22 2.56
C VAL A 46 -3.52 -5.65 4.01
N LEU A 47 -2.55 -6.49 4.37
CA LEU A 47 -2.36 -7.00 5.72
C LEU A 47 -0.95 -6.63 6.25
N SER A 48 -0.74 -5.34 6.73
CA SER A 48 -1.86 -4.48 7.10
C SER A 48 -1.63 -2.99 6.87
N PHE A 49 -0.56 -2.58 6.16
CA PHE A 49 -0.16 -1.16 6.14
C PHE A 49 -1.21 -0.26 5.48
N THR A 50 -1.62 -0.52 4.23
CA THR A 50 -2.54 0.37 3.53
C THR A 50 -3.97 0.28 4.05
N THR A 51 -4.37 -0.85 4.63
CA THR A 51 -5.63 -0.95 5.37
C THR A 51 -5.61 -0.07 6.63
N THR A 52 -4.52 -0.12 7.41
CA THR A 52 -4.35 0.72 8.61
C THR A 52 -4.27 2.20 8.23
N LEU A 53 -3.55 2.52 7.15
CA LEU A 53 -3.46 3.86 6.58
C LEU A 53 -4.84 4.40 6.20
N SER A 54 -5.67 3.60 5.51
CA SER A 54 -7.05 3.98 5.15
C SER A 54 -7.87 4.34 6.38
N VAL A 55 -7.82 3.50 7.43
CA VAL A 55 -8.53 3.77 8.69
C VAL A 55 -8.06 5.05 9.38
N ALA A 56 -6.73 5.29 9.41
CA ALA A 56 -6.18 6.49 10.03
C ALA A 56 -6.58 7.77 9.28
N VAL A 57 -6.53 7.74 7.94
CA VAL A 57 -6.90 8.88 7.09
C VAL A 57 -8.43 9.13 7.13
N ASP A 58 -9.26 8.09 7.27
CA ASP A 58 -10.69 8.24 7.51
C ASP A 58 -10.98 9.04 8.79
N ALA A 59 -10.16 8.84 9.82
CA ALA A 59 -10.24 9.58 11.08
C ALA A 59 -9.59 10.99 11.02
N GLY A 60 -9.06 11.40 9.86
CA GLY A 60 -8.41 12.71 9.68
C GLY A 60 -6.95 12.76 10.17
N ILE A 61 -6.35 11.63 10.50
CA ILE A 61 -4.99 11.54 11.02
C ILE A 61 -3.97 11.67 9.88
N GLN A 62 -2.95 12.49 10.12
CA GLN A 62 -1.79 12.59 9.24
C GLN A 62 -0.84 11.42 9.51
N VAL A 63 -0.52 10.59 8.49
CA VAL A 63 0.28 9.38 8.67
C VAL A 63 1.64 9.50 8.00
N PHE A 64 2.68 9.31 8.78
CA PHE A 64 4.07 9.27 8.33
C PHE A 64 4.48 7.81 8.10
N PRO A 65 4.68 7.37 6.86
CA PRO A 65 5.21 6.03 6.59
C PRO A 65 6.66 5.97 7.05
N PHE A 66 7.04 4.89 7.74
CA PHE A 66 8.39 4.68 8.21
C PHE A 66 8.87 3.26 7.93
N ARG A 67 10.14 3.11 7.52
CA ARG A 67 10.65 1.81 7.06
C ARG A 67 10.93 0.84 8.20
N PHE A 68 11.49 1.34 9.31
CA PHE A 68 12.04 0.51 10.38
C PHE A 68 11.19 0.56 11.66
N ARG A 69 11.25 -0.52 12.45
CA ARG A 69 10.68 -0.57 13.81
C ARG A 69 11.81 -0.58 14.83
N ASP A 70 12.55 0.50 14.91
CA ASP A 70 13.71 0.64 15.80
C ASP A 70 13.71 1.99 16.50
N ALA A 71 14.79 2.30 17.23
CA ALA A 71 14.94 3.56 17.93
C ALA A 71 14.86 4.79 17.02
N SER A 72 15.16 4.67 15.73
CA SER A 72 15.04 5.78 14.78
C SER A 72 13.58 6.17 14.54
N ALA A 73 12.64 5.21 14.58
CA ALA A 73 11.21 5.50 14.50
C ALA A 73 10.72 6.32 15.69
N ALA A 74 11.18 6.02 16.90
CA ALA A 74 10.82 6.76 18.10
C ALA A 74 11.37 8.20 18.06
N ALA A 75 12.63 8.38 17.64
CA ALA A 75 13.23 9.70 17.46
C ALA A 75 12.49 10.50 16.38
N PHE A 76 12.13 9.86 15.26
CA PHE A 76 11.37 10.49 14.19
C PHE A 76 9.97 10.93 14.65
N ALA A 77 9.26 10.09 15.42
CA ALA A 77 7.96 10.43 15.97
C ALA A 77 8.04 11.61 16.94
N ALA A 78 9.04 11.60 17.85
CA ALA A 78 9.24 12.67 18.83
C ALA A 78 9.47 14.04 18.18
N THR A 79 10.31 14.10 17.12
CA THR A 79 10.59 15.37 16.41
C THR A 79 9.38 15.96 15.69
N ARG A 80 8.32 15.16 15.45
CA ARG A 80 7.10 15.58 14.74
C ARG A 80 5.90 15.75 15.67
N GLY A 81 6.06 15.46 16.96
CA GLY A 81 4.95 15.40 17.92
C GLY A 81 3.91 14.36 17.48
N ALA A 82 4.37 13.22 16.97
CA ALA A 82 3.53 12.16 16.45
C ALA A 82 3.47 10.97 17.41
N VAL A 83 2.34 10.28 17.44
CA VAL A 83 2.22 8.97 18.10
C VAL A 83 2.97 7.94 17.25
N LEU A 84 3.74 7.07 17.88
CA LEU A 84 4.40 5.95 17.19
C LEU A 84 3.53 4.70 17.30
N ALA A 85 3.17 4.12 16.15
CA ALA A 85 2.62 2.76 16.13
C ALA A 85 3.75 1.76 16.39
N VAL A 86 3.58 0.93 17.42
CA VAL A 86 4.56 -0.08 17.84
C VAL A 86 4.12 -1.49 17.40
N GLY A 87 4.86 -2.52 17.77
CA GLY A 87 4.47 -3.91 17.52
C GLY A 87 3.14 -4.26 18.21
N ARG A 88 2.31 -5.14 17.63
CA ARG A 88 0.99 -5.50 18.18
C ARG A 88 1.08 -5.97 19.63
N ARG A 89 2.07 -6.83 19.97
CA ARG A 89 2.27 -7.32 21.35
C ARG A 89 2.74 -6.21 22.29
N GLU A 90 3.58 -5.31 21.81
CA GLU A 90 4.10 -4.17 22.58
C GLU A 90 3.01 -3.13 22.86
N ALA A 91 2.14 -2.85 21.89
CA ALA A 91 1.04 -1.91 22.03
C ALA A 91 0.04 -2.30 23.12
N GLY A 92 -0.12 -3.58 23.35
CA GLY A 92 -1.14 -4.08 24.26
C GLY A 92 -2.56 -3.67 23.87
N PRO A 93 -3.52 -3.73 24.78
CA PRO A 93 -4.93 -3.51 24.45
C PRO A 93 -5.29 -2.03 24.17
N THR A 94 -4.50 -1.07 24.65
CA THR A 94 -4.81 0.37 24.56
C THR A 94 -3.85 1.17 23.69
N GLY A 95 -2.73 0.57 23.28
CA GLY A 95 -1.72 1.23 22.47
C GLY A 95 -2.06 1.22 20.97
N VAL A 96 -1.27 1.95 20.18
CA VAL A 96 -1.41 2.03 18.73
C VAL A 96 -0.37 1.13 18.07
N SER A 97 -0.81 0.29 17.16
CA SER A 97 0.06 -0.61 16.39
C SER A 97 -0.22 -0.54 14.89
N LEU A 98 0.57 -1.27 14.09
CA LEU A 98 0.27 -1.52 12.67
C LEU A 98 -0.92 -2.48 12.56
N SER A 99 -2.08 -2.00 12.99
CA SER A 99 -3.35 -2.71 13.06
C SER A 99 -4.51 -1.76 12.81
N PRO A 100 -5.37 -2.01 11.82
CA PRO A 100 -6.52 -1.16 11.56
C PRO A 100 -7.50 -1.13 12.75
N VAL A 101 -7.60 -2.23 13.50
CA VAL A 101 -8.43 -2.33 14.69
C VAL A 101 -7.89 -1.47 15.83
N SER A 102 -6.56 -1.49 16.05
CA SER A 102 -5.94 -0.67 17.10
C SER A 102 -6.12 0.82 16.81
N VAL A 103 -5.99 1.23 15.54
CA VAL A 103 -6.21 2.63 15.13
C VAL A 103 -7.67 3.04 15.30
N ARG A 104 -8.65 2.20 14.90
CA ARG A 104 -10.08 2.47 15.17
C ARG A 104 -10.33 2.70 16.66
N ARG A 105 -9.89 1.78 17.50
CA ARG A 105 -10.03 1.90 18.96
C ARG A 105 -9.35 3.16 19.51
N ALA A 106 -8.17 3.48 19.00
CA ALA A 106 -7.42 4.66 19.44
C ALA A 106 -8.11 5.99 19.07
N THR A 107 -9.02 5.99 18.10
CA THR A 107 -9.82 7.16 17.71
C THR A 107 -11.19 7.27 18.38
N GLU A 108 -11.58 6.30 19.19
CA GLU A 108 -12.80 6.37 20.00
C GLU A 108 -12.72 7.49 21.05
N PRO A 109 -13.87 7.98 21.57
CA PRO A 109 -13.87 9.00 22.62
C PRO A 109 -13.00 8.59 23.81
N GLY A 110 -12.01 9.44 24.14
CA GLY A 110 -11.02 9.15 25.21
C GLY A 110 -9.77 8.38 24.75
N GLY A 111 -9.72 7.97 23.49
CA GLY A 111 -8.53 7.35 22.90
C GLY A 111 -7.38 8.34 22.66
N PRO A 112 -6.15 7.84 22.42
CA PRO A 112 -4.95 8.68 22.26
C PRO A 112 -4.87 9.41 20.90
N LEU A 113 -5.72 9.11 19.93
CA LEU A 113 -5.72 9.72 18.60
C LEU A 113 -6.97 10.58 18.38
N THR A 114 -6.75 11.74 17.76
CA THR A 114 -7.81 12.68 17.31
C THR A 114 -7.62 12.99 15.83
N ALA A 115 -8.59 13.66 15.20
CA ALA A 115 -8.51 14.06 13.80
C ALA A 115 -7.31 14.97 13.45
N THR A 116 -6.71 15.62 14.44
CA THR A 116 -5.51 16.46 14.26
C THR A 116 -4.23 15.73 14.65
N SER A 117 -4.31 14.48 15.06
CA SER A 117 -3.15 13.68 15.45
C SER A 117 -2.24 13.39 14.27
N LYS A 118 -0.97 13.14 14.61
CA LYS A 118 0.04 12.64 13.69
C LYS A 118 0.43 11.24 14.13
N LEU A 119 0.53 10.32 13.19
CA LEU A 119 0.86 8.92 13.43
C LEU A 119 2.09 8.52 12.61
N VAL A 120 3.12 8.01 13.24
CA VAL A 120 4.21 7.30 12.55
C VAL A 120 3.82 5.83 12.47
N LEU A 121 3.75 5.31 11.26
CA LEU A 121 3.29 3.95 10.96
C LEU A 121 4.42 3.13 10.32
N PRO A 122 5.21 2.39 11.09
CA PRO A 122 6.31 1.60 10.57
C PRO A 122 5.83 0.32 9.87
N SER A 123 6.27 0.10 8.63
CA SER A 123 6.12 -1.16 7.90
C SER A 123 7.35 -1.44 7.04
N PRO A 124 7.94 -2.65 7.10
CA PRO A 124 9.09 -3.00 6.27
C PRO A 124 8.74 -3.19 4.79
N ASN A 125 7.44 -3.32 4.47
CA ASN A 125 6.91 -3.54 3.13
C ASN A 125 6.31 -2.24 2.57
N GLY A 126 5.02 -2.00 2.72
CA GLY A 126 4.32 -0.87 2.09
C GLY A 126 4.90 0.50 2.45
N ALA A 127 5.19 0.77 3.75
CA ALA A 127 5.79 2.06 4.13
C ALA A 127 7.20 2.24 3.56
N ALA A 128 8.00 1.17 3.47
CA ALA A 128 9.32 1.22 2.86
C ALA A 128 9.25 1.59 1.38
N ILE A 129 8.30 1.00 0.63
CA ILE A 129 8.06 1.32 -0.79
C ILE A 129 7.62 2.78 -0.93
N CYS A 130 6.63 3.24 -0.15
CA CYS A 130 6.18 4.63 -0.18
C CYS A 130 7.32 5.63 0.07
N ARG A 131 8.18 5.34 1.04
CA ARG A 131 9.34 6.21 1.35
C ARG A 131 10.38 6.23 0.24
N ALA A 132 10.66 5.08 -0.37
CA ALA A 132 11.62 4.99 -1.48
C ALA A 132 11.14 5.74 -2.73
N LEU A 133 9.82 5.82 -2.94
CA LEU A 133 9.22 6.47 -4.10
C LEU A 133 8.79 7.93 -3.84
N ALA A 134 8.97 8.45 -2.63
CA ALA A 134 8.53 9.80 -2.26
C ALA A 134 9.18 10.92 -3.12
N GLU A 135 10.37 10.67 -3.65
CA GLU A 135 11.15 11.62 -4.46
C GLU A 135 11.13 11.26 -5.97
N SER A 136 10.31 10.31 -6.39
CA SER A 136 10.23 9.88 -7.80
C SER A 136 9.64 10.92 -8.75
N GLY A 137 9.00 11.95 -8.22
CA GLY A 137 8.22 12.93 -8.97
C GLY A 137 6.79 12.50 -9.27
N ALA A 138 6.45 11.22 -9.09
CA ALA A 138 5.10 10.71 -9.23
C ALA A 138 4.27 10.92 -7.96
N THR A 139 2.96 11.02 -8.11
CA THR A 139 2.03 11.05 -6.97
C THR A 139 1.91 9.68 -6.33
N VAL A 140 2.31 9.54 -5.07
CA VAL A 140 2.20 8.25 -4.34
C VAL A 140 0.88 8.19 -3.58
N VAL A 141 0.11 7.14 -3.82
CA VAL A 141 -1.22 6.87 -3.22
C VAL A 141 -1.17 5.54 -2.47
N GLY A 142 -1.72 5.50 -1.26
CA GLY A 142 -1.93 4.25 -0.51
C GLY A 142 -3.35 3.73 -0.73
N ALA A 143 -3.48 2.52 -1.27
CA ALA A 143 -4.78 1.90 -1.51
C ALA A 143 -4.91 0.52 -0.87
N SER A 144 -6.14 0.16 -0.54
CA SER A 144 -6.54 -1.16 -0.04
C SER A 144 -7.92 -1.50 -0.60
N LEU A 145 -8.49 -2.64 -0.25
CA LEU A 145 -9.87 -2.96 -0.63
C LEU A 145 -10.86 -1.88 -0.15
N ARG A 146 -10.54 -1.22 0.98
CA ARG A 146 -11.44 -0.24 1.63
C ARG A 146 -11.71 1.02 0.82
N ASN A 147 -10.79 1.44 -0.05
CA ASN A 147 -10.84 2.72 -0.75
C ASN A 147 -10.44 2.63 -2.24
N ALA A 148 -10.48 1.44 -2.82
CA ALA A 148 -9.97 1.20 -4.17
C ALA A 148 -10.65 2.06 -5.23
N THR A 149 -11.98 2.12 -5.23
CA THR A 149 -12.76 2.94 -6.17
C THR A 149 -12.48 4.44 -5.98
N ALA A 150 -12.44 4.92 -4.73
CA ALA A 150 -12.14 6.33 -4.45
C ALA A 150 -10.72 6.72 -4.92
N CYS A 151 -9.73 5.85 -4.69
CA CYS A 151 -8.37 6.07 -5.19
C CYS A 151 -8.32 6.13 -6.72
N ALA A 152 -8.98 5.21 -7.42
CA ALA A 152 -9.03 5.20 -8.88
C ALA A 152 -9.71 6.47 -9.44
N GLU A 153 -10.86 6.85 -8.89
CA GLU A 153 -11.60 8.07 -9.29
C GLU A 153 -10.76 9.35 -9.08
N TRP A 154 -10.03 9.41 -7.97
CA TRP A 154 -9.15 10.54 -7.68
C TRP A 154 -7.96 10.59 -8.64
N ILE A 155 -7.30 9.44 -8.87
CA ILE A 155 -6.12 9.35 -9.73
C ILE A 155 -6.45 9.80 -11.17
N VAL A 156 -7.53 9.32 -11.77
CA VAL A 156 -7.88 9.70 -13.15
C VAL A 156 -8.24 11.18 -13.32
N LYS A 157 -8.58 11.85 -12.23
CA LYS A 157 -8.78 13.32 -12.20
C LYS A 157 -7.47 14.07 -12.01
N ALA A 158 -6.56 13.54 -11.18
CA ALA A 158 -5.33 14.20 -10.78
C ALA A 158 -4.20 14.08 -11.80
N VAL A 159 -4.08 12.94 -12.51
CA VAL A 159 -2.97 12.66 -13.43
C VAL A 159 -3.46 12.30 -14.83
N ARG A 160 -2.57 12.37 -15.83
CA ARG A 160 -2.89 12.03 -17.24
C ARG A 160 -2.00 10.94 -17.80
N GLY A 161 -0.83 10.72 -17.22
CA GLY A 161 0.15 9.74 -17.65
C GLY A 161 -0.04 8.35 -17.02
N PRO A 162 0.93 7.46 -17.22
CA PRO A 162 0.86 6.09 -16.75
C PRO A 162 0.74 5.97 -15.23
N ILE A 163 0.08 4.90 -14.78
CA ILE A 163 -0.17 4.57 -13.38
C ILE A 163 0.51 3.24 -13.06
N ALA A 164 1.40 3.24 -12.08
CA ALA A 164 2.06 2.05 -11.56
C ALA A 164 1.31 1.54 -10.32
N VAL A 165 0.80 0.32 -10.33
CA VAL A 165 0.18 -0.32 -9.17
C VAL A 165 1.13 -1.37 -8.62
N VAL A 166 1.44 -1.27 -7.33
CA VAL A 166 2.47 -2.08 -6.67
C VAL A 166 1.84 -2.89 -5.55
N ALA A 167 1.90 -4.22 -5.67
CA ALA A 167 1.64 -5.11 -4.55
C ALA A 167 2.91 -5.20 -3.68
N SER A 168 2.81 -4.85 -2.39
CA SER A 168 3.98 -4.79 -1.51
C SER A 168 4.62 -6.15 -1.29
N GLY A 169 3.79 -7.19 -1.15
CA GLY A 169 4.24 -8.50 -0.77
C GLY A 169 4.76 -8.57 0.67
N GLU A 170 5.14 -9.76 1.08
CA GLU A 170 5.73 -10.09 2.36
C GLU A 170 7.21 -10.52 2.21
N ARG A 171 7.82 -10.98 3.28
CA ARG A 171 9.22 -11.43 3.26
C ARG A 171 9.36 -12.87 3.71
N TRP A 172 10.18 -13.61 2.98
CA TRP A 172 10.68 -14.90 3.45
C TRP A 172 11.71 -14.71 4.56
N PRO A 173 11.97 -15.73 5.39
CA PRO A 173 13.19 -15.77 6.19
C PRO A 173 14.42 -15.55 5.28
N GLY A 174 15.24 -14.53 5.57
CA GLY A 174 16.34 -14.11 4.67
C GLY A 174 16.04 -12.87 3.83
N ASP A 175 14.92 -12.20 4.10
CA ASP A 175 14.57 -10.86 3.60
C ASP A 175 14.27 -10.76 2.09
N THR A 176 14.07 -11.90 1.42
CA THR A 176 13.64 -11.93 0.03
C THR A 176 12.11 -11.76 -0.09
N LEU A 177 11.65 -11.19 -1.21
CA LEU A 177 10.23 -10.98 -1.48
C LEU A 177 9.45 -12.30 -1.49
N ARG A 178 8.37 -12.37 -0.72
CA ARG A 178 7.31 -13.37 -0.80
C ARG A 178 6.07 -12.73 -1.41
N PRO A 179 5.64 -13.10 -2.62
CA PRO A 179 4.36 -12.64 -3.14
C PRO A 179 3.23 -12.96 -2.16
N ALA A 180 2.41 -11.97 -1.85
CA ALA A 180 1.31 -12.07 -0.91
C ALA A 180 -0.02 -11.92 -1.66
N VAL A 181 -0.81 -13.00 -1.71
CA VAL A 181 -1.99 -13.05 -2.58
C VAL A 181 -3.05 -12.00 -2.21
N GLU A 182 -3.12 -11.61 -0.97
CA GLU A 182 -3.98 -10.51 -0.50
C GLU A 182 -3.63 -9.18 -1.15
N ASP A 183 -2.33 -8.89 -1.35
CA ASP A 183 -1.88 -7.68 -2.03
C ASP A 183 -2.15 -7.74 -3.53
N LEU A 184 -2.08 -8.95 -4.13
CA LEU A 184 -2.51 -9.16 -5.52
C LEU A 184 -3.98 -8.82 -5.70
N TRP A 185 -4.84 -9.26 -4.78
CA TRP A 185 -6.27 -8.95 -4.83
C TRP A 185 -6.53 -7.47 -4.60
N GLY A 186 -5.83 -6.85 -3.65
CA GLY A 186 -5.92 -5.42 -3.39
C GLY A 186 -5.43 -4.57 -4.57
N ALA A 187 -4.35 -4.98 -5.25
CA ALA A 187 -3.92 -4.35 -6.49
C ALA A 187 -4.93 -4.57 -7.62
N GLY A 188 -5.47 -5.80 -7.71
CA GLY A 188 -6.46 -6.20 -8.72
C GLY A 188 -7.73 -5.38 -8.68
N ILE A 189 -8.29 -5.06 -7.51
CA ILE A 189 -9.50 -4.21 -7.39
C ILE A 189 -9.20 -2.76 -7.84
N VAL A 190 -8.03 -2.21 -7.50
CA VAL A 190 -7.61 -0.88 -7.95
C VAL A 190 -7.47 -0.85 -9.47
N ILE A 191 -6.79 -1.85 -10.05
CA ILE A 191 -6.61 -1.98 -11.51
C ILE A 191 -7.97 -2.13 -12.20
N ASP A 192 -8.90 -2.90 -11.63
CA ASP A 192 -10.24 -3.07 -12.18
C ASP A 192 -11.01 -1.74 -12.23
N ALA A 193 -10.95 -0.96 -11.17
CA ALA A 193 -11.55 0.36 -11.08
C ALA A 193 -10.91 1.36 -12.08
N LEU A 194 -9.57 1.41 -12.15
CA LEU A 194 -8.85 2.26 -13.11
C LEU A 194 -9.19 1.92 -14.57
N ALA A 195 -9.24 0.62 -14.89
CA ALA A 195 -9.59 0.17 -16.23
C ALA A 195 -11.05 0.49 -16.60
N ALA A 196 -11.98 0.38 -15.64
CA ALA A 196 -13.38 0.76 -15.83
C ALA A 196 -13.54 2.27 -16.09
N LEU A 197 -12.66 3.09 -15.53
CA LEU A 197 -12.61 4.54 -15.75
C LEU A 197 -11.82 4.95 -17.01
N GLY A 198 -11.28 3.99 -17.77
CA GLY A 198 -10.57 4.27 -19.01
C GLY A 198 -9.18 4.88 -18.83
N ALA A 199 -8.48 4.56 -17.73
CA ALA A 199 -7.16 5.11 -17.39
C ALA A 199 -6.03 4.71 -18.34
N GLY A 200 -6.31 3.90 -19.36
CA GLY A 200 -5.38 3.52 -20.43
C GLY A 200 -5.25 2.01 -20.64
N PRO A 201 -4.40 1.58 -21.58
CA PRO A 201 -4.17 0.17 -21.82
C PRO A 201 -3.53 -0.50 -20.60
N VAL A 202 -4.04 -1.71 -20.27
CA VAL A 202 -3.63 -2.51 -19.11
C VAL A 202 -2.51 -3.46 -19.52
N SER A 203 -1.41 -3.51 -18.78
CA SER A 203 -0.33 -4.47 -19.04
C SER A 203 -0.79 -5.91 -18.78
N PRO A 204 -0.13 -6.93 -19.38
CA PRO A 204 -0.42 -8.34 -19.11
C PRO A 204 -0.34 -8.69 -17.60
N GLU A 205 0.65 -8.13 -16.90
CA GLU A 205 0.86 -8.29 -15.46
C GLU A 205 -0.33 -7.68 -14.67
N ALA A 206 -0.73 -6.45 -15.01
CA ALA A 206 -1.88 -5.80 -14.41
C ALA A 206 -3.20 -6.54 -14.74
N ALA A 207 -3.35 -7.06 -15.94
CA ALA A 207 -4.50 -7.87 -16.33
C ALA A 207 -4.60 -9.17 -15.49
N SER A 208 -3.46 -9.78 -15.14
CA SER A 208 -3.38 -10.96 -14.29
C SER A 208 -3.83 -10.65 -12.85
N ALA A 209 -3.38 -9.53 -12.28
CA ALA A 209 -3.81 -9.08 -10.95
C ALA A 209 -5.33 -8.78 -10.92
N ARG A 210 -5.83 -8.10 -11.95
CA ARG A 210 -7.28 -7.84 -12.15
C ARG A 210 -8.09 -9.13 -12.22
N ALA A 211 -7.62 -10.12 -12.96
CA ALA A 211 -8.29 -11.41 -13.09
C ALA A 211 -8.32 -12.17 -11.77
N ALA A 212 -7.22 -12.14 -11.00
CA ALA A 212 -7.14 -12.73 -9.67
C ALA A 212 -8.16 -12.12 -8.70
N PHE A 213 -8.33 -10.80 -8.69
CA PHE A 213 -9.37 -10.14 -7.89
C PHE A 213 -10.77 -10.56 -8.31
N ARG A 214 -11.07 -10.56 -9.61
CA ARG A 214 -12.40 -10.95 -10.12
C ARG A 214 -12.76 -12.40 -9.79
N ALA A 215 -11.75 -13.27 -9.69
CA ALA A 215 -11.95 -14.68 -9.31
C ALA A 215 -12.30 -14.87 -7.82
N LEU A 216 -12.09 -13.87 -6.94
CA LEU A 216 -12.50 -13.94 -5.53
C LEU A 216 -14.01 -14.06 -5.33
N GLY A 217 -14.79 -13.56 -6.27
CA GLY A 217 -16.25 -13.59 -6.16
C GLY A 217 -16.77 -12.76 -5.00
N ARG A 218 -17.77 -13.30 -4.27
CA ARG A 218 -18.55 -12.54 -3.27
C ARG A 218 -18.04 -12.65 -1.82
N SER A 219 -16.91 -13.28 -1.57
CA SER A 219 -16.45 -13.57 -0.20
C SER A 219 -14.97 -13.22 0.04
N PRO A 220 -14.57 -11.93 -0.12
CA PRO A 220 -13.18 -11.51 0.13
C PRO A 220 -12.72 -11.86 1.54
N ALA A 221 -13.59 -11.74 2.55
CA ALA A 221 -13.26 -12.07 3.94
C ALA A 221 -12.83 -13.53 4.12
N MET A 222 -13.51 -14.47 3.46
CA MET A 222 -13.14 -15.89 3.52
C MET A 222 -11.80 -16.14 2.83
N ALA A 223 -11.55 -15.51 1.69
CA ALA A 223 -10.29 -15.64 0.96
C ALA A 223 -9.13 -15.05 1.77
N LEU A 224 -9.30 -13.87 2.35
CA LEU A 224 -8.31 -13.24 3.22
C LEU A 224 -8.03 -14.09 4.47
N ALA A 225 -9.04 -14.67 5.10
CA ALA A 225 -8.85 -15.56 6.24
C ALA A 225 -8.11 -16.86 5.87
N ALA A 226 -8.27 -17.34 4.64
CA ALA A 226 -7.66 -18.57 4.16
C ALA A 226 -6.24 -18.38 3.61
N CYS A 227 -5.84 -17.17 3.23
CA CYS A 227 -4.50 -16.91 2.71
C CYS A 227 -3.41 -17.07 3.80
N ALA A 228 -2.15 -17.14 3.39
CA ALA A 228 -1.04 -17.39 4.31
C ALA A 228 -0.95 -16.31 5.40
N SER A 229 -0.95 -15.03 5.02
CA SER A 229 -0.85 -13.91 5.96
C SER A 229 -2.10 -13.77 6.84
N GLY A 230 -3.28 -14.08 6.31
CA GLY A 230 -4.53 -14.10 7.08
C GLY A 230 -4.52 -15.17 8.17
N ARG A 231 -4.05 -16.38 7.86
CA ARG A 231 -3.88 -17.46 8.86
C ARG A 231 -2.84 -17.09 9.90
N GLU A 232 -1.71 -16.53 9.49
CA GLU A 232 -0.67 -16.05 10.40
C GLU A 232 -1.22 -15.02 11.41
N LEU A 233 -2.03 -14.05 10.93
CA LEU A 233 -2.70 -13.08 11.81
C LEU A 233 -3.70 -13.74 12.76
N ALA A 234 -4.52 -14.68 12.26
CA ALA A 234 -5.50 -15.38 13.07
C ALA A 234 -4.83 -16.25 14.16
N ASP A 235 -3.79 -16.99 13.81
CA ASP A 235 -3.00 -17.82 14.72
C ASP A 235 -2.28 -16.98 15.79
N ALA A 236 -1.90 -15.75 15.44
CA ALA A 236 -1.32 -14.79 16.39
C ALA A 236 -2.36 -14.07 17.27
N GLY A 237 -3.67 -14.34 17.09
CA GLY A 237 -4.76 -13.74 17.85
C GLY A 237 -5.29 -12.41 17.31
N TYR A 238 -4.97 -12.05 16.07
CA TYR A 238 -5.37 -10.78 15.40
C TYR A 238 -6.38 -10.99 14.26
N GLY A 239 -7.14 -12.06 14.27
CA GLY A 239 -8.11 -12.41 13.22
C GLY A 239 -9.18 -11.35 12.96
N GLU A 240 -9.49 -10.49 13.93
CA GLU A 240 -10.41 -9.35 13.77
C GLU A 240 -9.95 -8.33 12.71
N GLU A 241 -8.64 -8.22 12.47
CA GLU A 241 -8.09 -7.33 11.46
C GLU A 241 -8.49 -7.74 10.03
N ILE A 242 -8.71 -9.04 9.81
CA ILE A 242 -9.14 -9.60 8.52
C ILE A 242 -10.50 -9.05 8.12
N ALA A 243 -11.42 -8.92 9.08
CA ALA A 243 -12.74 -8.36 8.82
C ALA A 243 -12.66 -6.90 8.34
N VAL A 244 -11.78 -6.11 8.95
CA VAL A 244 -11.54 -4.72 8.53
C VAL A 244 -10.86 -4.65 7.15
N ALA A 245 -9.90 -5.53 6.89
CA ALA A 245 -9.22 -5.58 5.60
C ALA A 245 -10.14 -6.03 4.44
N ALA A 246 -11.17 -6.82 4.76
CA ALA A 246 -12.16 -7.31 3.81
C ALA A 246 -13.28 -6.32 3.47
N GLU A 247 -13.34 -5.18 4.15
CA GLU A 247 -14.32 -4.13 3.82
C GLU A 247 -14.02 -3.56 2.43
N ILE A 248 -14.97 -3.66 1.49
CA ILE A 248 -14.79 -3.14 0.13
C ILE A 248 -15.43 -1.77 -0.01
N ASP A 249 -14.66 -0.78 -0.49
CA ASP A 249 -15.10 0.57 -0.86
C ASP A 249 -15.95 1.30 0.21
N VAL A 250 -15.64 1.05 1.49
CA VAL A 250 -16.30 1.72 2.62
C VAL A 250 -15.74 3.11 2.89
N SER A 251 -14.51 3.40 2.41
CA SER A 251 -13.86 4.70 2.57
C SER A 251 -13.90 5.50 1.26
N ARG A 252 -14.18 6.79 1.38
CA ARG A 252 -14.10 7.77 0.29
C ARG A 252 -12.84 8.64 0.37
N LYS A 253 -11.99 8.42 1.36
CA LYS A 253 -10.76 9.16 1.54
C LYS A 253 -9.62 8.52 0.77
N VAL A 254 -8.82 9.36 0.13
CA VAL A 254 -7.67 8.94 -0.67
C VAL A 254 -6.39 9.36 0.05
N PRO A 255 -5.61 8.40 0.58
CA PRO A 255 -4.31 8.71 1.18
C PRO A 255 -3.30 9.08 0.10
N VAL A 256 -2.93 10.36 0.04
CA VAL A 256 -1.91 10.87 -0.89
C VAL A 256 -0.68 11.29 -0.09
N LEU A 257 0.49 10.84 -0.51
CA LEU A 257 1.76 11.22 0.11
C LEU A 257 2.15 12.63 -0.33
N ALA A 258 2.12 13.57 0.61
CA ALA A 258 2.53 14.96 0.41
C ALA A 258 3.76 15.25 1.29
N GLY A 259 4.93 15.38 0.68
CA GLY A 259 6.20 15.43 1.39
C GLY A 259 6.47 14.13 2.14
N GLU A 260 6.51 14.19 3.48
CA GLU A 260 6.82 13.01 4.31
C GLU A 260 5.59 12.27 4.84
N ALA A 261 4.36 12.77 4.61
CA ALA A 261 3.17 12.22 5.25
C ALA A 261 1.99 12.06 4.29
N PHE A 262 1.22 11.01 4.52
CA PHE A 262 -0.09 10.82 3.89
C PHE A 262 -1.13 11.76 4.50
N ARG A 263 -1.92 12.35 3.62
CA ARG A 263 -3.10 13.19 3.92
C ARG A 263 -4.24 12.82 2.99
N VAL A 264 -5.42 13.34 3.26
CA VAL A 264 -6.55 13.27 2.32
C VAL A 264 -6.20 14.07 1.06
N GLY A 265 -6.28 13.44 -0.11
CA GLY A 265 -6.08 14.04 -1.43
C GLY A 265 -7.31 14.75 -1.96
#